data_21b8838065676b5253dc703b63038dc2
#
_entry.id   21b8838065676b5253dc703b63038dc2
#
_cell.length_a   1.000
_cell.length_b   1.000
_cell.length_c   1.000
_cell.angle_alpha   90.00
_cell.angle_beta   90.00
_cell.angle_gamma   90.00
#
_symmetry.space_group_name_H-M   'P 1'
#
loop_
_entity.id
_entity.type
_entity.pdbx_description
1 polymer ?
#
loop_
_entity_poly.entity_id
_entity_poly.type
_entity_poly.pdbx_seq_one_letter_code
_entity_poly.pdbx_strand_id
1 'polypeptide(L)'
;MSFVLRHLGNNLWSGRLDLFPGDALVHGFSARQGGVSAPPYDTLNMALHVEDDPAAVWENRRRYCAALGLSAERICTPRQVHGTEIVRVFRRDAGRGARDYADCIDDADA
;
A
#
# COMPACT_ATOMS: atom_id res chain seq x y z
N MET A 1 14.53 16.39 -10.84
CA MET A 1 13.59 15.43 -10.19
C MET A 1 13.58 15.68 -8.70
N SER A 2 12.40 15.83 -8.13
CA SER A 2 12.22 16.09 -6.69
C SER A 2 11.28 15.10 -6.08
N PHE A 3 11.56 14.78 -4.83
CA PHE A 3 10.62 14.06 -3.97
C PHE A 3 9.88 15.09 -3.12
N VAL A 4 8.55 15.05 -3.15
CA VAL A 4 7.70 16.02 -2.47
C VAL A 4 6.81 15.29 -1.47
N LEU A 5 6.84 15.71 -0.21
CA LEU A 5 5.97 15.20 0.83
C LEU A 5 4.74 16.11 0.95
N ARG A 6 3.56 15.52 0.88
CA ARG A 6 2.28 16.25 0.94
C ARG A 6 1.40 15.73 2.05
N HIS A 7 0.71 16.66 2.70
CA HIS A 7 -0.35 16.33 3.65
C HIS A 7 -1.66 16.09 2.87
N LEU A 8 -2.23 14.90 3.02
CA LEU A 8 -3.45 14.51 2.30
C LEU A 8 -4.74 14.72 3.11
N GLY A 9 -4.66 15.31 4.31
CA GLY A 9 -5.76 15.40 5.26
C GLY A 9 -5.77 14.21 6.23
N ASN A 10 -6.53 14.30 7.30
CA ASN A 10 -6.68 13.24 8.31
C ASN A 10 -5.36 12.69 8.84
N ASN A 11 -4.37 13.56 9.00
CA ASN A 11 -3.02 13.21 9.44
C ASN A 11 -2.26 12.24 8.50
N LEU A 12 -2.71 12.10 7.26
CA LEU A 12 -2.04 11.27 6.26
C LEU A 12 -1.03 12.08 5.45
N TRP A 13 0.16 11.54 5.30
CA TRP A 13 1.23 12.15 4.51
C TRP A 13 1.67 11.17 3.43
N SER A 14 1.93 11.70 2.23
CA SER A 14 2.39 10.90 1.10
C SER A 14 3.50 11.62 0.36
N GLY A 15 4.57 10.91 0.08
CA GLY A 15 5.63 11.37 -0.81
C GLY A 15 5.30 11.03 -2.26
N ARG A 16 5.71 11.89 -3.18
CA ARG A 16 5.60 11.62 -4.61
C ARG A 16 6.83 12.12 -5.33
N LEU A 17 7.07 11.56 -6.48
CA LEU A 17 8.14 12.01 -7.39
C LEU A 17 7.53 12.91 -8.46
N ASP A 18 8.13 14.07 -8.67
CA ASP A 18 7.68 14.99 -9.73
C ASP A 18 8.07 14.51 -11.14
N LEU A 19 8.84 13.42 -11.21
CA LEU A 19 9.16 12.73 -12.47
C LEU A 19 7.91 12.22 -13.18
N PHE A 20 6.84 11.92 -12.43
CA PHE A 20 5.58 11.41 -12.95
C PHE A 20 4.49 12.48 -12.82
N PRO A 21 4.53 13.53 -13.66
CA PRO A 21 3.51 14.58 -13.60
C PRO A 21 2.20 14.15 -14.22
N GLY A 22 1.11 14.84 -13.83
CA GLY A 22 -0.19 14.64 -14.42
C GLY A 22 -0.97 13.49 -13.82
N ASP A 23 -2.02 13.08 -14.51
CA ASP A 23 -3.03 12.16 -13.99
C ASP A 23 -2.90 10.73 -14.53
N ALA A 24 -1.92 10.48 -15.39
CA ALA A 24 -1.75 9.18 -16.02
C ALA A 24 -1.26 8.09 -15.06
N LEU A 25 -0.57 8.49 -13.98
CA LEU A 25 -0.03 7.57 -13.00
C LEU A 25 -0.26 8.13 -11.60
N VAL A 26 -0.99 7.40 -10.78
CA VAL A 26 -1.12 7.68 -9.34
C VAL A 26 -0.07 6.88 -8.61
N HIS A 27 0.75 7.53 -7.81
CA HIS A 27 1.79 6.89 -7.01
C HIS A 27 1.99 7.63 -5.70
N GLY A 28 2.56 6.95 -4.70
CA GLY A 28 2.84 7.56 -3.42
C GLY A 28 3.65 6.66 -2.52
N PHE A 29 4.34 7.29 -1.57
CA PHE A 29 5.05 6.64 -0.48
C PHE A 29 4.41 7.13 0.82
N SER A 30 3.77 6.23 1.56
CA SER A 30 3.13 6.59 2.82
C SER A 30 4.15 6.94 3.89
N ALA A 31 3.80 7.88 4.76
CA ALA A 31 4.49 8.10 6.02
C ALA A 31 3.86 7.24 7.11
N ARG A 32 4.36 7.34 8.33
CA ARG A 32 3.89 6.46 9.42
C ARG A 32 2.61 6.93 10.09
N GLN A 33 2.22 8.17 9.95
CA GLN A 33 1.08 8.75 10.64
C GLN A 33 -0.24 8.47 9.92
N GLY A 34 -1.33 8.59 10.66
CA GLY A 34 -2.69 8.61 10.11
C GLY A 34 -3.40 7.28 10.12
N GLY A 35 -2.81 6.25 10.71
CA GLY A 35 -3.41 4.93 10.80
C GLY A 35 -3.97 4.58 12.16
N VAL A 36 -4.30 3.29 12.32
CA VAL A 36 -4.94 2.77 13.54
C VAL A 36 -4.14 1.65 14.22
N SER A 37 -2.96 1.31 13.70
CA SER A 37 -2.13 0.26 14.28
C SER A 37 -1.53 0.69 15.62
N ALA A 38 -1.51 -0.26 16.56
CA ALA A 38 -0.87 -0.06 17.87
C ALA A 38 0.64 -0.25 17.78
N PRO A 39 1.42 0.26 18.76
CA PRO A 39 2.84 0.00 18.82
C PRO A 39 3.14 -1.51 18.83
N PRO A 40 4.19 -1.97 18.19
CA PRO A 40 5.26 -1.20 17.54
C PRO A 40 4.97 -0.80 16.08
N TYR A 41 3.74 -0.99 15.60
CA TYR A 41 3.35 -0.72 14.21
C TYR A 41 2.70 0.65 14.02
N ASP A 42 2.85 1.55 14.98
CA ASP A 42 2.12 2.81 15.03
C ASP A 42 2.58 3.80 13.95
N THR A 43 1.64 4.24 13.13
CA THR A 43 0.23 3.88 13.14
C THR A 43 -0.28 3.39 11.79
N LEU A 44 0.38 3.71 10.67
CA LEU A 44 -0.09 3.41 9.32
C LEU A 44 0.64 2.19 8.73
N ASN A 45 0.73 1.11 9.46
CA ASN A 45 1.29 -0.11 8.92
C ASN A 45 0.36 -0.69 7.85
N MET A 46 0.91 -0.99 6.68
CA MET A 46 0.14 -1.53 5.56
C MET A 46 0.63 -2.93 5.14
N ALA A 47 1.47 -3.55 5.95
CA ALA A 47 2.01 -4.88 5.68
C ALA A 47 1.21 -5.96 6.42
N LEU A 48 0.75 -6.96 5.68
CA LEU A 48 0.01 -8.10 6.24
C LEU A 48 0.92 -9.25 6.72
N HIS A 49 2.20 -9.24 6.32
CA HIS A 49 3.15 -10.30 6.65
C HIS A 49 3.85 -10.12 8.00
N VAL A 50 3.47 -9.11 8.77
CA VAL A 50 3.97 -8.86 10.12
C VAL A 50 2.89 -9.17 11.15
N GLU A 51 3.23 -9.15 12.43
CA GLU A 51 2.33 -9.57 13.51
C GLU A 51 1.36 -8.48 13.96
N ASP A 52 0.94 -7.60 13.05
CA ASP A 52 -0.09 -6.61 13.33
C ASP A 52 -1.48 -7.20 13.14
N ASP A 53 -2.48 -6.59 13.76
CA ASP A 53 -3.88 -6.96 13.56
C ASP A 53 -4.28 -6.76 12.09
N PRO A 54 -4.71 -7.81 11.38
CA PRO A 54 -5.13 -7.68 9.99
C PRO A 54 -6.24 -6.65 9.77
N ALA A 55 -7.14 -6.48 10.74
CA ALA A 55 -8.19 -5.48 10.64
C ALA A 55 -7.63 -4.05 10.68
N ALA A 56 -6.60 -3.82 11.48
CA ALA A 56 -5.90 -2.53 11.51
C ALA A 56 -5.19 -2.25 10.19
N VAL A 57 -4.50 -3.24 9.64
CA VAL A 57 -3.82 -3.14 8.35
C VAL A 57 -4.82 -2.82 7.24
N TRP A 58 -5.95 -3.50 7.22
CA TRP A 58 -7.00 -3.24 6.23
C TRP A 58 -7.54 -1.81 6.33
N GLU A 59 -7.82 -1.33 7.53
CA GLU A 59 -8.27 0.06 7.72
C GLU A 59 -7.22 1.07 7.27
N ASN A 60 -5.93 0.80 7.55
CA ASN A 60 -4.84 1.65 7.10
C ASN A 60 -4.76 1.71 5.58
N ARG A 61 -4.84 0.57 4.92
CA ARG A 61 -4.84 0.49 3.45
C ARG A 61 -6.03 1.25 2.87
N ARG A 62 -7.21 1.07 3.47
CA ARG A 62 -8.43 1.74 3.04
C ARG A 62 -8.28 3.27 3.13
N ARG A 63 -7.76 3.78 4.23
CA ARG A 63 -7.54 5.21 4.43
C ARG A 63 -6.58 5.81 3.42
N TYR A 64 -5.44 5.15 3.25
CA TYR A 64 -4.41 5.67 2.35
C TYR A 64 -4.86 5.62 0.90
N CYS A 65 -5.45 4.52 0.46
CA CYS A 65 -5.98 4.41 -0.90
C CYS A 65 -7.08 5.44 -1.17
N ALA A 66 -8.00 5.62 -0.24
CA ALA A 66 -9.06 6.62 -0.39
C ALA A 66 -8.49 8.03 -0.55
N ALA A 67 -7.45 8.37 0.21
CA ALA A 67 -6.79 9.67 0.10
C ALA A 67 -6.13 9.88 -1.27
N LEU A 68 -5.75 8.81 -1.95
CA LEU A 68 -5.21 8.86 -3.31
C LEU A 68 -6.27 8.68 -4.40
N GLY A 69 -7.54 8.53 -4.03
CA GLY A 69 -8.61 8.28 -4.98
C GLY A 69 -8.66 6.85 -5.52
N LEU A 70 -8.09 5.90 -4.79
CA LEU A 70 -7.99 4.50 -5.18
C LEU A 70 -8.88 3.63 -4.28
N SER A 71 -9.26 2.46 -4.79
CA SER A 71 -9.99 1.45 -4.03
C SER A 71 -9.03 0.44 -3.43
N ALA A 72 -8.99 0.33 -2.11
CA ALA A 72 -8.15 -0.64 -1.42
C ALA A 72 -8.56 -2.09 -1.72
N GLU A 73 -9.81 -2.34 -2.09
CA GLU A 73 -10.30 -3.67 -2.44
C GLU A 73 -9.65 -4.23 -3.71
N ARG A 74 -9.04 -3.38 -4.51
CA ARG A 74 -8.38 -3.76 -5.75
C ARG A 74 -6.87 -3.87 -5.63
N ILE A 75 -6.31 -3.68 -4.46
CA ILE A 75 -4.87 -3.84 -4.21
C ILE A 75 -4.46 -5.27 -4.59
N CYS A 76 -3.32 -5.37 -5.26
CA CYS A 76 -2.68 -6.63 -5.57
C CYS A 76 -1.27 -6.60 -4.97
N THR A 77 -0.96 -7.53 -4.10
CA THR A 77 0.35 -7.59 -3.43
C THR A 77 0.95 -8.97 -3.53
N PRO A 78 2.27 -9.08 -3.68
CA PRO A 78 2.95 -10.37 -3.69
C PRO A 78 3.37 -10.79 -2.29
N ARG A 79 3.68 -12.08 -2.13
CA ARG A 79 4.50 -12.57 -1.04
C ARG A 79 5.96 -12.42 -1.46
N GLN A 80 6.62 -11.41 -0.91
CA GLN A 80 8.02 -11.12 -1.24
C GLN A 80 8.96 -12.19 -0.66
N VAL A 81 9.92 -12.59 -1.46
CA VAL A 81 10.89 -13.65 -1.10
C VAL A 81 12.34 -13.18 -1.24
N HIS A 82 12.56 -11.88 -1.51
CA HIS A 82 13.88 -11.28 -1.72
C HIS A 82 14.67 -11.95 -2.86
N GLY A 83 13.95 -12.31 -3.92
CA GLY A 83 14.50 -12.94 -5.11
C GLY A 83 14.44 -12.03 -6.32
N THR A 84 14.32 -12.64 -7.49
CA THR A 84 14.31 -11.92 -8.77
C THR A 84 13.07 -12.23 -9.62
N GLU A 85 12.07 -12.88 -9.05
CA GLU A 85 10.85 -13.18 -9.77
C GLU A 85 10.02 -11.92 -10.03
N ILE A 86 9.64 -11.77 -11.29
CA ILE A 86 8.73 -10.71 -11.74
C ILE A 86 7.46 -11.38 -12.22
N VAL A 87 6.33 -10.99 -11.67
CA VAL A 87 5.03 -11.57 -12.04
C VAL A 87 4.17 -10.50 -12.70
N ARG A 88 3.65 -10.83 -13.87
CA ARG A 88 2.68 -9.99 -14.55
C ARG A 88 1.31 -10.19 -13.91
N VAL A 89 0.67 -9.10 -13.48
CA VAL A 89 -0.67 -9.14 -12.92
C VAL A 89 -1.70 -8.68 -13.94
N PHE A 90 -2.88 -9.28 -13.86
CA PHE A 90 -3.99 -9.00 -14.75
C PHE A 90 -5.20 -8.52 -13.94
N ARG A 91 -6.23 -8.05 -14.63
CA ARG A 91 -7.44 -7.58 -13.96
C ARG A 91 -8.04 -8.64 -13.01
N ARG A 92 -7.95 -9.92 -13.38
CA ARG A 92 -8.45 -11.01 -12.52
C ARG A 92 -7.71 -11.15 -11.19
N ASP A 93 -6.51 -10.57 -11.09
CA ASP A 93 -5.70 -10.63 -9.87
C ASP A 93 -6.02 -9.48 -8.90
N ALA A 94 -6.90 -8.55 -9.29
CA ALA A 94 -7.25 -7.43 -8.44
C ALA A 94 -7.87 -7.93 -7.13
N GLY A 95 -7.37 -7.41 -6.01
CA GLY A 95 -7.80 -7.79 -4.67
C GLY A 95 -6.98 -8.91 -4.03
N ARG A 96 -6.08 -9.56 -4.77
CA ARG A 96 -5.22 -10.59 -4.18
C ARG A 96 -4.20 -9.95 -3.24
N GLY A 97 -4.27 -10.35 -1.99
CA GLY A 97 -3.44 -9.78 -0.93
C GLY A 97 -3.94 -8.46 -0.37
N ALA A 98 -5.14 -7.98 -0.77
CA ALA A 98 -5.68 -6.73 -0.28
C ALA A 98 -6.05 -6.78 1.20
N ARG A 99 -6.73 -7.83 1.62
CA ARG A 99 -7.19 -8.05 3.00
C ARG A 99 -6.54 -9.23 3.68
N ASP A 100 -6.17 -10.25 2.91
CA ASP A 100 -5.69 -11.53 3.42
C ASP A 100 -4.35 -11.85 2.78
N TYR A 101 -3.35 -12.10 3.61
CA TYR A 101 -2.02 -12.47 3.13
C TYR A 101 -2.04 -13.83 2.42
N ALA A 102 -2.95 -14.71 2.81
CA ALA A 102 -3.01 -16.06 2.25
C ALA A 102 -3.35 -16.09 0.75
N ASP A 103 -4.06 -15.09 0.24
CA ASP A 103 -4.45 -15.05 -1.18
C ASP A 103 -3.61 -14.10 -2.04
N CYS A 104 -2.49 -13.61 -1.52
CA CYS A 104 -1.57 -12.76 -2.28
C CYS A 104 -0.97 -13.50 -3.48
N ILE A 105 -0.30 -12.74 -4.35
CA ILE A 105 0.44 -13.33 -5.47
C ILE A 105 1.59 -14.16 -4.91
N ASP A 106 1.76 -15.39 -5.41
CA ASP A 106 2.80 -16.28 -4.94
C ASP A 106 4.19 -15.76 -5.30
N ASP A 107 5.10 -15.87 -4.36
CA ASP A 107 6.55 -15.68 -4.44
C ASP A 107 7.03 -14.76 -5.57
N ALA A 108 6.87 -13.45 -5.38
CA ALA A 108 7.34 -12.47 -6.35
C ALA A 108 7.85 -11.22 -5.62
N ASP A 109 8.80 -10.51 -6.24
CA ASP A 109 9.37 -9.29 -5.68
C ASP A 109 9.02 -8.06 -6.55
N ALA A 110 8.54 -8.30 -7.72
CA ALA A 110 8.05 -7.26 -8.61
C ALA A 110 6.95 -7.79 -9.54
#